data_b99df5d97b8cddc22a0f27d41df1c64c
#
_entry.id   b99df5d97b8cddc22a0f27d41df1c64c
#
_cell.length_a   1.000
_cell.length_b   1.000
_cell.length_c   1.000
_cell.angle_alpha   90.00
_cell.angle_beta   90.00
_cell.angle_gamma   90.00
#
_symmetry.space_group_name_H-M   'P 1'
#
loop_
_entity.id
_entity.type
_entity.pdbx_description
1 polymer ?
#
loop_
_entity_poly.entity_id
_entity_poly.type
_entity_poly.pdbx_seq_one_letter_code
_entity_poly.pdbx_strand_id
1 'polypeptide(L)'
;MMTTASPRVALIFLSLMSSLTFPTLANAATQAIESTATVTVKYQSYPNWVALDAVIEPTKAATVSAQTSGRIIKLNYDVNDIVAENASLLEITSKEQGALLAAAEAEHARANAQNVEAQAQLNRYEKLFPQGAISEGAMDEAQANAKSTQQAVSAAKAGIVQATESLKYTAVSAPFAGVVTQRHVEQGETVSPGQALYSGYSLTQMRAVTQVPQRYINALKLQPKFKLTLADGKQIFSDKLNVFSFVDQVSHSYKVRIELPTETSGLIPGSLIKAQFISGQRQTMFIPHSALITMNELNAVYLQQNNQWVLNQVRIGQQDSDSIEVLSGLSNGDVIARDAYQTLLRLQKQSKP
;
A
#
# COMPACT_ATOMS: atom_id res chain seq x y z
N MET A 1 -3.25 65.25 -25.33
CA MET A 1 -4.35 65.79 -26.11
C MET A 1 -5.57 65.64 -25.22
N MET A 2 -5.96 66.72 -24.54
CA MET A 2 -7.04 67.60 -24.88
C MET A 2 -8.38 66.90 -24.74
N THR A 3 -9.34 67.28 -23.97
CA THR A 3 -9.80 68.53 -23.34
C THR A 3 -11.15 68.27 -22.70
N THR A 4 -11.37 68.64 -21.41
CA THR A 4 -12.30 69.68 -20.98
C THR A 4 -13.79 69.49 -21.40
N ALA A 5 -14.83 69.63 -20.60
CA ALA A 5 -15.18 70.72 -19.66
C ALA A 5 -16.51 70.40 -18.97
N SER A 6 -16.68 70.85 -17.74
CA SER A 6 -17.98 71.25 -17.17
C SER A 6 -18.40 72.61 -17.78
N PRO A 7 -19.54 73.23 -17.50
CA PRO A 7 -20.08 73.58 -16.19
C PRO A 7 -21.62 73.91 -16.06
N ARG A 8 -21.99 74.26 -14.80
CA ARG A 8 -22.93 75.37 -14.36
C ARG A 8 -24.43 75.07 -14.23
N VAL A 9 -24.88 75.03 -12.99
CA VAL A 9 -25.48 76.11 -12.16
C VAL A 9 -26.82 76.63 -12.61
N ALA A 10 -27.85 76.50 -11.77
CA ALA A 10 -28.83 77.49 -11.48
C ALA A 10 -29.58 77.24 -10.16
N LEU A 11 -29.42 78.14 -9.23
CA LEU A 11 -30.21 78.36 -8.03
C LEU A 11 -31.56 79.02 -8.44
N ILE A 12 -32.64 78.62 -7.75
CA ILE A 12 -33.77 79.60 -7.48
C ILE A 12 -34.37 79.30 -6.11
N PHE A 13 -34.39 80.31 -5.27
CA PHE A 13 -35.05 80.46 -3.97
C PHE A 13 -36.57 80.59 -4.14
N LEU A 14 -37.36 80.10 -3.17
CA LEU A 14 -38.39 80.93 -2.49
C LEU A 14 -39.19 80.11 -1.47
N SER A 15 -38.99 80.31 -0.25
CA SER A 15 -39.74 80.88 0.90
C SER A 15 -41.09 80.22 1.29
N LEU A 16 -41.09 79.83 2.57
CA LEU A 16 -42.02 80.16 3.69
C LEU A 16 -43.44 79.58 3.61
N MET A 17 -43.82 78.65 4.47
CA MET A 17 -44.75 78.91 5.56
C MET A 17 -44.91 77.74 6.53
N SER A 18 -44.87 78.08 7.77
CA SER A 18 -45.06 77.38 9.01
C SER A 18 -46.44 76.72 9.12
N SER A 19 -46.47 75.46 9.59
CA SER A 19 -47.55 74.95 10.45
C SER A 19 -47.02 73.84 11.37
N LEU A 20 -46.98 74.19 12.65
CA LEU A 20 -46.73 73.19 13.74
C LEU A 20 -47.92 72.25 13.79
N THR A 21 -47.62 70.93 13.58
CA THR A 21 -48.49 69.89 14.09
C THR A 21 -47.58 68.84 14.72
N PHE A 22 -47.69 68.70 16.03
CA PHE A 22 -47.07 67.60 16.79
C PHE A 22 -47.77 66.32 16.38
N PRO A 23 -47.06 65.30 15.94
CA PRO A 23 -47.57 63.93 16.03
C PRO A 23 -46.99 63.27 17.28
N THR A 24 -47.88 62.77 18.09
CA THR A 24 -47.72 61.87 19.15
C THR A 24 -46.80 60.68 18.70
N LEU A 25 -45.64 60.60 19.32
CA LEU A 25 -44.80 59.43 19.24
C LEU A 25 -45.49 58.24 19.94
N ALA A 26 -46.20 57.45 19.21
CA ALA A 26 -46.50 56.10 19.61
C ALA A 26 -45.23 55.26 19.33
N ASN A 27 -44.40 55.10 20.35
CA ASN A 27 -43.23 54.27 20.31
C ASN A 27 -43.68 52.79 20.45
N ALA A 28 -44.17 52.22 19.35
CA ALA A 28 -44.33 50.79 19.22
C ALA A 28 -42.93 50.20 18.98
N ALA A 29 -42.19 49.94 20.07
CA ALA A 29 -41.04 49.09 20.02
C ALA A 29 -41.50 47.70 19.59
N THR A 30 -41.50 47.47 18.29
CA THR A 30 -41.57 46.12 17.73
C THR A 30 -40.25 45.44 18.15
N GLN A 31 -40.29 44.73 19.30
CA GLN A 31 -39.25 43.79 19.63
C GLN A 31 -39.22 42.76 18.50
N ALA A 32 -38.25 42.92 17.60
CA ALA A 32 -37.86 41.86 16.69
C ALA A 32 -37.53 40.68 17.54
N ILE A 33 -38.40 39.69 17.59
CA ILE A 33 -38.12 38.38 18.16
C ILE A 33 -37.01 37.83 17.29
N GLU A 34 -35.76 38.01 17.75
CA GLU A 34 -34.62 37.32 17.12
C GLU A 34 -34.95 35.83 17.08
N SER A 35 -35.31 35.35 15.91
CA SER A 35 -35.67 33.93 15.74
C SER A 35 -34.45 33.07 16.10
N THR A 36 -34.61 32.20 17.07
CA THR A 36 -33.60 31.21 17.35
C THR A 36 -33.40 30.37 16.08
N ALA A 37 -32.18 30.37 15.56
CA ALA A 37 -31.87 29.55 14.39
C ALA A 37 -32.20 28.10 14.69
N THR A 38 -32.93 27.45 13.80
CA THR A 38 -33.37 26.05 13.97
C THR A 38 -32.70 25.13 12.97
N VAL A 39 -32.65 23.87 13.32
CA VAL A 39 -32.22 22.77 12.45
C VAL A 39 -33.29 21.68 12.49
N THR A 40 -33.77 21.29 11.31
CA THR A 40 -34.66 20.13 11.21
C THR A 40 -33.82 18.87 11.06
N VAL A 41 -33.97 17.96 11.99
CA VAL A 41 -33.24 16.69 12.02
C VAL A 41 -33.88 15.70 11.07
N LYS A 42 -33.06 15.06 10.23
CA LYS A 42 -33.53 14.07 9.27
C LYS A 42 -32.60 12.86 9.29
N TYR A 43 -33.20 11.69 9.03
CA TYR A 43 -32.41 10.51 8.76
C TYR A 43 -31.55 10.72 7.51
N GLN A 44 -30.30 10.37 7.64
CA GLN A 44 -29.32 10.35 6.55
C GLN A 44 -28.72 8.96 6.44
N SER A 45 -28.47 8.54 5.21
CA SER A 45 -27.74 7.28 4.96
C SER A 45 -26.27 7.50 5.28
N TYR A 46 -25.76 6.74 6.22
CA TYR A 46 -24.36 6.83 6.66
C TYR A 46 -23.65 5.47 6.53
N PRO A 47 -22.42 5.44 6.00
CA PRO A 47 -21.70 4.19 5.83
C PRO A 47 -21.42 3.52 7.18
N ASN A 48 -21.68 2.23 7.25
CA ASN A 48 -21.35 1.43 8.42
C ASN A 48 -19.91 0.90 8.28
N TRP A 49 -18.97 1.59 8.92
CA TRP A 49 -17.56 1.24 8.90
C TRP A 49 -17.26 0.10 9.86
N VAL A 50 -16.59 -0.93 9.37
CA VAL A 50 -16.03 -2.02 10.18
C VAL A 50 -14.53 -1.82 10.25
N ALA A 51 -14.02 -1.70 11.47
CA ALA A 51 -12.59 -1.59 11.74
C ALA A 51 -12.01 -2.96 12.05
N LEU A 52 -10.89 -3.28 11.42
CA LEU A 52 -10.09 -4.48 11.61
C LEU A 52 -8.63 -4.06 11.80
N ASP A 53 -7.85 -4.94 12.41
CA ASP A 53 -6.41 -4.79 12.44
C ASP A 53 -5.82 -5.48 11.20
N ALA A 54 -4.81 -4.85 10.62
CA ALA A 54 -4.04 -5.39 9.50
C ALA A 54 -2.55 -5.34 9.80
N VAL A 55 -1.82 -6.33 9.34
CA VAL A 55 -0.36 -6.42 9.46
C VAL A 55 0.27 -6.04 8.13
N ILE A 56 1.31 -5.22 8.18
CA ILE A 56 2.12 -4.91 7.00
C ILE A 56 3.05 -6.09 6.71
N GLU A 57 2.98 -6.60 5.50
CA GLU A 57 3.88 -7.65 4.99
C GLU A 57 4.62 -7.15 3.74
N PRO A 58 5.89 -7.52 3.54
CA PRO A 58 6.57 -7.29 2.28
C PRO A 58 5.98 -8.19 1.19
N THR A 59 5.95 -7.73 -0.04
CA THR A 59 5.49 -8.53 -1.17
C THR A 59 6.51 -9.58 -1.56
N LYS A 60 7.82 -9.24 -1.42
CA LYS A 60 8.95 -10.14 -1.69
C LYS A 60 9.75 -10.32 -0.40
N ALA A 61 9.85 -11.56 0.05
CA ALA A 61 10.76 -11.99 1.10
C ALA A 61 11.36 -13.34 0.70
N ALA A 62 12.63 -13.54 0.97
CA ALA A 62 13.32 -14.77 0.63
C ALA A 62 14.41 -15.10 1.66
N THR A 63 14.68 -16.39 1.79
CA THR A 63 15.88 -16.91 2.43
C THR A 63 16.80 -17.45 1.33
N VAL A 64 17.99 -16.88 1.22
CA VAL A 64 19.04 -17.32 0.31
C VAL A 64 19.78 -18.46 0.97
N SER A 65 19.91 -19.58 0.25
CA SER A 65 20.59 -20.78 0.72
C SER A 65 21.84 -21.08 -0.11
N ALA A 66 22.80 -21.79 0.46
CA ALA A 66 24.00 -22.25 -0.22
C ALA A 66 23.62 -23.19 -1.37
N GLN A 67 24.24 -23.03 -2.54
CA GLN A 67 24.10 -23.92 -3.70
C GLN A 67 25.33 -24.82 -3.89
N THR A 68 26.41 -24.56 -3.14
CA THR A 68 27.63 -25.33 -3.15
C THR A 68 28.16 -25.52 -1.72
N SER A 69 29.02 -26.51 -1.51
CA SER A 69 29.72 -26.72 -0.26
C SER A 69 31.00 -25.89 -0.20
N GLY A 70 31.42 -25.55 1.01
CA GLY A 70 32.69 -24.86 1.26
C GLY A 70 32.65 -24.02 2.52
N ARG A 71 33.82 -23.44 2.87
CA ARG A 71 33.93 -22.58 4.04
C ARG A 71 33.68 -21.11 3.65
N ILE A 72 32.92 -20.41 4.47
CA ILE A 72 32.69 -18.97 4.33
C ILE A 72 33.98 -18.21 4.60
N ILE A 73 34.47 -17.46 3.62
CA ILE A 73 35.69 -16.68 3.71
C ILE A 73 35.42 -15.21 3.99
N LYS A 74 34.25 -14.72 3.59
CA LYS A 74 33.89 -13.31 3.75
C LYS A 74 32.37 -13.15 3.88
N LEU A 75 31.96 -12.27 4.79
CA LEU A 75 30.61 -11.74 4.93
C LEU A 75 30.65 -10.25 4.58
N ASN A 76 29.80 -9.79 3.66
CA ASN A 76 29.78 -8.42 3.19
C ASN A 76 28.69 -7.57 3.84
N TYR A 77 27.65 -8.21 4.42
CA TYR A 77 26.50 -7.53 5.03
C TYR A 77 26.12 -8.21 6.35
N ASP A 78 25.54 -7.43 7.25
CA ASP A 78 25.00 -7.90 8.51
C ASP A 78 23.50 -7.61 8.61
N VAL A 79 22.88 -8.04 9.72
CA VAL A 79 21.45 -7.80 10.00
C VAL A 79 21.15 -6.32 10.00
N ASN A 80 20.04 -5.93 9.37
CA ASN A 80 19.57 -4.57 9.18
C ASN A 80 20.34 -3.75 8.10
N ASP A 81 21.28 -4.34 7.38
CA ASP A 81 21.90 -3.69 6.24
C ASP A 81 20.98 -3.62 5.02
N ILE A 82 21.06 -2.52 4.28
CA ILE A 82 20.39 -2.34 3.00
C ILE A 82 21.28 -2.88 1.89
N VAL A 83 20.74 -3.76 1.08
CA VAL A 83 21.46 -4.48 0.02
C VAL A 83 20.85 -4.16 -1.33
N ALA A 84 21.68 -3.88 -2.32
CA ALA A 84 21.24 -3.74 -3.71
C ALA A 84 20.98 -5.12 -4.34
N GLU A 85 20.15 -5.18 -5.36
CA GLU A 85 19.97 -6.39 -6.17
C GLU A 85 21.30 -6.84 -6.80
N ASN A 86 21.56 -8.15 -6.79
CA ASN A 86 22.82 -8.80 -7.24
C ASN A 86 24.09 -8.41 -6.45
N ALA A 87 23.96 -7.68 -5.34
CA ALA A 87 25.12 -7.44 -4.48
C ALA A 87 25.59 -8.74 -3.82
N SER A 88 26.91 -8.95 -3.74
CA SER A 88 27.49 -10.15 -3.12
C SER A 88 27.29 -10.10 -1.59
N LEU A 89 26.47 -11.02 -1.07
CA LEU A 89 26.18 -11.16 0.36
C LEU A 89 27.35 -11.78 1.13
N LEU A 90 27.90 -12.85 0.58
CA LEU A 90 29.04 -13.57 1.15
C LEU A 90 29.81 -14.33 0.07
N GLU A 91 31.01 -14.76 0.43
CA GLU A 91 31.89 -15.57 -0.41
C GLU A 91 32.25 -16.89 0.27
N ILE A 92 32.12 -17.97 -0.49
CA ILE A 92 32.52 -19.35 -0.07
C ILE A 92 33.84 -19.69 -0.73
N THR A 93 34.65 -20.50 -0.10
CA THR A 93 35.92 -21.02 -0.67
C THR A 93 35.67 -21.66 -2.02
N SER A 94 36.38 -21.20 -3.08
CA SER A 94 36.18 -21.58 -4.48
C SER A 94 37.28 -22.53 -5.02
N LYS A 95 38.19 -23.04 -4.16
CA LYS A 95 39.36 -23.83 -4.61
C LYS A 95 38.97 -25.10 -5.37
N GLU A 96 37.99 -25.83 -4.85
CA GLU A 96 37.52 -27.08 -5.47
C GLU A 96 36.80 -26.79 -6.80
N GLN A 97 35.92 -25.81 -6.81
CA GLN A 97 35.16 -25.39 -8.00
C GLN A 97 36.07 -24.81 -9.08
N GLY A 98 37.12 -24.07 -8.68
CA GLY A 98 38.15 -23.56 -9.59
C GLY A 98 38.98 -24.69 -10.21
N ALA A 99 39.32 -25.75 -9.44
CA ALA A 99 40.00 -26.90 -9.97
C ALA A 99 39.15 -27.74 -10.94
N LEU A 100 37.81 -27.85 -10.67
CA LEU A 100 36.86 -28.48 -11.59
C LEU A 100 36.73 -27.71 -12.91
N LEU A 101 36.71 -26.39 -12.86
CA LEU A 101 36.70 -25.54 -14.07
C LEU A 101 37.98 -25.75 -14.89
N ALA A 102 39.14 -25.68 -14.27
CA ALA A 102 40.41 -25.94 -14.96
C ALA A 102 40.48 -27.34 -15.59
N ALA A 103 39.95 -28.35 -14.93
CA ALA A 103 39.87 -29.72 -15.49
C ALA A 103 38.94 -29.79 -16.73
N ALA A 104 37.76 -29.09 -16.68
CA ALA A 104 36.84 -29.03 -17.80
C ALA A 104 37.43 -28.28 -18.99
N GLU A 105 38.18 -27.20 -18.75
CA GLU A 105 38.89 -26.46 -19.79
C GLU A 105 39.99 -27.30 -20.47
N ALA A 106 40.74 -28.07 -19.69
CA ALA A 106 41.75 -29.00 -20.22
C ALA A 106 41.10 -30.10 -21.09
N GLU A 107 39.96 -30.68 -20.65
CA GLU A 107 39.23 -31.67 -21.42
C GLU A 107 38.69 -31.10 -22.75
N HIS A 108 38.16 -29.84 -22.74
CA HIS A 108 37.75 -29.15 -23.94
C HIS A 108 38.93 -28.94 -24.89
N ALA A 109 40.07 -28.51 -24.38
CA ALA A 109 41.29 -28.35 -25.19
C ALA A 109 41.72 -29.66 -25.88
N ARG A 110 41.68 -30.81 -25.13
CA ARG A 110 41.97 -32.15 -25.63
C ARG A 110 40.99 -32.54 -26.73
N ALA A 111 39.68 -32.43 -26.48
CA ALA A 111 38.63 -32.72 -27.47
C ALA A 111 38.77 -31.89 -28.74
N ASN A 112 39.08 -30.61 -28.59
CA ASN A 112 39.27 -29.71 -29.74
C ASN A 112 40.47 -30.10 -30.57
N ALA A 113 41.61 -30.51 -29.97
CA ALA A 113 42.81 -30.98 -30.70
C ALA A 113 42.47 -32.24 -31.51
N GLN A 114 41.74 -33.20 -30.94
CA GLN A 114 41.28 -34.42 -31.63
C GLN A 114 40.34 -34.09 -32.79
N ASN A 115 39.45 -33.15 -32.61
CA ASN A 115 38.54 -32.73 -33.69
C ASN A 115 39.29 -32.02 -34.83
N VAL A 116 40.26 -31.19 -34.52
CA VAL A 116 41.12 -30.54 -35.57
C VAL A 116 41.84 -31.59 -36.38
N GLU A 117 42.37 -32.65 -35.76
CA GLU A 117 43.05 -33.78 -36.46
C GLU A 117 42.03 -34.53 -37.36
N ALA A 118 40.85 -34.89 -36.80
CA ALA A 118 39.83 -35.64 -37.54
C ALA A 118 39.30 -34.83 -38.77
N GLN A 119 39.05 -33.53 -38.56
CA GLN A 119 38.64 -32.65 -39.67
C GLN A 119 39.72 -32.46 -40.73
N ALA A 120 41.00 -32.39 -40.34
CA ALA A 120 42.10 -32.34 -41.28
C ALA A 120 42.25 -33.64 -42.07
N GLN A 121 41.99 -34.81 -41.43
CA GLN A 121 41.95 -36.10 -42.09
C GLN A 121 40.81 -36.19 -43.10
N LEU A 122 39.59 -35.80 -42.70
CA LEU A 122 38.41 -35.75 -43.57
C LEU A 122 38.66 -34.84 -44.77
N ASN A 123 39.14 -33.64 -44.59
CA ASN A 123 39.45 -32.71 -45.66
C ASN A 123 40.50 -33.27 -46.65
N ARG A 124 41.48 -34.05 -46.19
CA ARG A 124 42.40 -34.75 -47.08
C ARG A 124 41.71 -35.84 -47.92
N TYR A 125 40.88 -36.66 -47.28
CA TYR A 125 40.17 -37.75 -47.93
C TYR A 125 39.15 -37.23 -48.97
N GLU A 126 38.43 -36.14 -48.67
CA GLU A 126 37.52 -35.47 -49.62
C GLU A 126 38.23 -35.03 -50.91
N LYS A 127 39.50 -34.59 -50.84
CA LYS A 127 40.28 -34.19 -52.02
C LYS A 127 40.80 -35.41 -52.81
N LEU A 128 41.05 -36.58 -52.18
CA LEU A 128 41.63 -37.75 -52.79
C LEU A 128 40.53 -38.72 -53.29
N PHE A 129 39.35 -38.70 -52.72
CA PHE A 129 38.23 -39.58 -53.07
C PHE A 129 37.80 -39.49 -54.54
N PRO A 130 37.64 -38.27 -55.18
CA PRO A 130 37.31 -38.15 -56.57
C PRO A 130 38.38 -38.72 -57.56
N GLN A 131 39.62 -38.88 -57.05
CA GLN A 131 40.73 -39.39 -57.78
C GLN A 131 40.83 -40.96 -57.68
N GLY A 132 39.90 -41.59 -56.97
CA GLY A 132 39.90 -43.04 -56.77
C GLY A 132 41.01 -43.54 -55.85
N ALA A 133 41.72 -42.65 -55.11
CA ALA A 133 42.85 -43.02 -54.27
C ALA A 133 42.41 -43.49 -52.87
N ILE A 134 41.12 -43.31 -52.50
CA ILE A 134 40.52 -43.66 -51.19
C ILE A 134 39.28 -44.51 -51.43
N SER A 135 39.09 -45.61 -50.64
CA SER A 135 37.85 -46.42 -50.66
C SER A 135 36.66 -45.67 -50.04
N GLU A 136 35.44 -46.04 -50.44
CA GLU A 136 34.20 -45.52 -49.85
C GLU A 136 34.14 -45.77 -48.33
N GLY A 137 34.49 -46.96 -47.87
CA GLY A 137 34.51 -47.29 -46.45
C GLY A 137 35.50 -46.42 -45.64
N ALA A 138 36.69 -46.10 -46.22
CA ALA A 138 37.63 -45.17 -45.55
C ALA A 138 37.12 -43.74 -45.49
N MET A 139 36.36 -43.29 -46.48
CA MET A 139 35.71 -41.98 -46.49
C MET A 139 34.61 -41.90 -45.45
N ASP A 140 33.74 -42.91 -45.36
CA ASP A 140 32.67 -43.00 -44.38
C ASP A 140 33.21 -43.01 -42.95
N GLU A 141 34.32 -43.76 -42.73
CA GLU A 141 34.99 -43.80 -41.42
C GLU A 141 35.52 -42.38 -41.03
N ALA A 142 36.15 -41.66 -41.97
CA ALA A 142 36.67 -40.33 -41.72
C ALA A 142 35.54 -39.33 -41.41
N GLN A 143 34.41 -39.43 -42.12
CA GLN A 143 33.22 -38.60 -41.88
C GLN A 143 32.61 -38.90 -40.50
N ALA A 144 32.45 -40.19 -40.15
CA ALA A 144 31.94 -40.61 -38.86
C ALA A 144 32.83 -40.15 -37.71
N ASN A 145 34.17 -40.26 -37.87
CA ASN A 145 35.15 -39.82 -36.87
C ASN A 145 35.15 -38.29 -36.71
N ALA A 146 35.12 -37.53 -37.80
CA ALA A 146 35.01 -36.04 -37.72
C ALA A 146 33.72 -35.59 -37.04
N LYS A 147 32.61 -36.27 -37.32
CA LYS A 147 31.33 -36.00 -36.64
C LYS A 147 31.38 -36.38 -35.14
N SER A 148 31.96 -37.51 -34.82
CA SER A 148 32.10 -37.97 -33.43
C SER A 148 32.96 -37.02 -32.59
N THR A 149 34.12 -36.62 -33.12
CA THR A 149 35.02 -35.68 -32.42
C THR A 149 34.40 -34.29 -32.29
N GLN A 150 33.61 -33.82 -33.28
CA GLN A 150 32.84 -32.59 -33.18
C GLN A 150 31.82 -32.65 -32.02
N GLN A 151 31.14 -33.77 -31.84
CA GLN A 151 30.22 -33.96 -30.70
C GLN A 151 30.96 -34.03 -29.38
N ALA A 152 32.16 -34.59 -29.33
CA ALA A 152 33.01 -34.57 -28.14
C ALA A 152 33.40 -33.15 -27.71
N VAL A 153 33.74 -32.29 -28.67
CA VAL A 153 33.98 -30.83 -28.36
C VAL A 153 32.74 -30.19 -27.75
N SER A 154 31.56 -30.47 -28.32
CA SER A 154 30.31 -29.92 -27.80
C SER A 154 30.01 -30.39 -26.38
N ALA A 155 30.24 -31.67 -26.11
CA ALA A 155 30.08 -32.23 -24.78
C ALA A 155 31.07 -31.63 -23.74
N ALA A 156 32.34 -31.50 -24.13
CA ALA A 156 33.37 -30.89 -23.28
C ALA A 156 33.03 -29.37 -23.02
N LYS A 157 32.52 -28.65 -24.01
CA LYS A 157 32.04 -27.29 -23.82
C LYS A 157 30.88 -27.17 -22.81
N ALA A 158 29.94 -28.10 -22.85
CA ALA A 158 28.88 -28.18 -21.85
C ALA A 158 29.45 -28.42 -20.43
N GLY A 159 30.53 -29.21 -20.30
CA GLY A 159 31.26 -29.41 -19.06
C GLY A 159 31.86 -28.11 -18.49
N ILE A 160 32.41 -27.23 -19.35
CA ILE A 160 32.89 -25.90 -18.93
C ILE A 160 31.74 -25.06 -18.38
N VAL A 161 30.58 -25.05 -19.07
CA VAL A 161 29.40 -24.29 -18.60
C VAL A 161 28.98 -24.76 -17.23
N GLN A 162 28.89 -26.10 -16.99
CA GLN A 162 28.53 -26.65 -15.69
C GLN A 162 29.54 -26.28 -14.60
N ALA A 163 30.84 -26.40 -14.86
CA ALA A 163 31.87 -26.00 -13.88
C ALA A 163 31.89 -24.52 -13.59
N THR A 164 31.64 -23.67 -14.59
CA THR A 164 31.52 -22.20 -14.44
C THR A 164 30.33 -21.84 -13.55
N GLU A 165 29.16 -22.47 -13.76
CA GLU A 165 27.98 -22.23 -12.90
C GLU A 165 28.26 -22.68 -11.45
N SER A 166 28.93 -23.82 -11.25
CA SER A 166 29.32 -24.27 -9.93
C SER A 166 30.28 -23.30 -9.23
N LEU A 167 31.20 -22.69 -9.98
CA LEU A 167 32.09 -21.64 -9.46
C LEU A 167 31.32 -20.37 -9.11
N LYS A 168 30.35 -19.96 -9.89
CA LYS A 168 29.49 -18.79 -9.58
C LYS A 168 28.74 -18.93 -8.27
N TYR A 169 28.34 -20.15 -7.90
CA TYR A 169 27.66 -20.42 -6.64
C TYR A 169 28.51 -20.15 -5.39
N THR A 170 29.82 -19.95 -5.54
CA THR A 170 30.70 -19.57 -4.42
C THR A 170 30.57 -18.10 -4.03
N ALA A 171 30.07 -17.24 -4.92
CA ALA A 171 29.69 -15.86 -4.63
C ALA A 171 28.17 -15.76 -4.53
N VAL A 172 27.66 -15.71 -3.31
CA VAL A 172 26.22 -15.68 -3.04
C VAL A 172 25.73 -14.24 -3.13
N SER A 173 24.77 -13.98 -4.03
CA SER A 173 24.23 -12.65 -4.25
C SER A 173 22.78 -12.50 -3.80
N ALA A 174 22.37 -11.23 -3.55
CA ALA A 174 21.01 -10.86 -3.20
C ALA A 174 20.08 -10.97 -4.42
N PRO A 175 18.92 -11.67 -4.32
CA PRO A 175 17.99 -11.85 -5.43
C PRO A 175 17.15 -10.60 -5.75
N PHE A 176 17.13 -9.63 -4.86
CA PHE A 176 16.45 -8.32 -5.00
C PHE A 176 17.06 -7.30 -4.03
N ALA A 177 16.84 -6.03 -4.31
CA ALA A 177 17.18 -4.95 -3.38
C ALA A 177 16.27 -4.96 -2.15
N GLY A 178 16.85 -4.86 -0.95
CA GLY A 178 16.08 -4.95 0.29
C GLY A 178 16.91 -4.82 1.55
N VAL A 179 16.35 -5.32 2.66
CA VAL A 179 16.98 -5.32 3.99
C VAL A 179 17.22 -6.75 4.45
N VAL A 180 18.40 -6.99 5.01
CA VAL A 180 18.74 -8.26 5.69
C VAL A 180 18.01 -8.33 7.02
N THR A 181 17.20 -9.36 7.21
CA THR A 181 16.49 -9.58 8.49
C THR A 181 17.21 -10.54 9.41
N GLN A 182 17.91 -11.52 8.82
CA GLN A 182 18.58 -12.54 9.59
C GLN A 182 19.80 -13.07 8.82
N ARG A 183 20.88 -13.27 9.54
CA ARG A 183 22.08 -13.98 9.10
C ARG A 183 22.13 -15.30 9.83
N HIS A 184 22.23 -16.41 9.08
CA HIS A 184 22.15 -17.76 9.61
C HIS A 184 23.51 -18.44 9.75
N VAL A 185 24.57 -17.75 9.34
CA VAL A 185 25.94 -18.32 9.24
C VAL A 185 27.00 -17.32 9.69
N GLU A 186 28.15 -17.84 10.09
CA GLU A 186 29.30 -17.04 10.53
C GLU A 186 30.51 -17.23 9.60
N GLN A 187 31.41 -16.23 9.61
CA GLN A 187 32.68 -16.33 8.88
C GLN A 187 33.53 -17.48 9.43
N GLY A 188 34.07 -18.29 8.54
CA GLY A 188 34.86 -19.49 8.90
C GLY A 188 34.01 -20.75 9.01
N GLU A 189 32.70 -20.68 9.06
CA GLU A 189 31.78 -21.81 9.06
C GLU A 189 31.79 -22.54 7.72
N THR A 190 31.62 -23.86 7.75
CA THR A 190 31.49 -24.70 6.55
C THR A 190 30.01 -24.93 6.28
N VAL A 191 29.59 -24.64 5.04
CA VAL A 191 28.19 -24.76 4.60
C VAL A 191 28.04 -25.89 3.58
N SER A 192 26.82 -26.42 3.49
CA SER A 192 26.41 -27.45 2.53
C SER A 192 25.23 -26.93 1.67
N PRO A 193 25.02 -27.50 0.47
CA PRO A 193 23.89 -27.13 -0.38
C PRO A 193 22.56 -27.25 0.37
N GLY A 194 21.72 -26.21 0.25
CA GLY A 194 20.43 -26.11 0.94
C GLY A 194 20.47 -25.41 2.31
N GLN A 195 21.64 -25.22 2.91
CA GLN A 195 21.79 -24.50 4.18
C GLN A 195 21.41 -23.04 4.02
N ALA A 196 20.53 -22.52 4.89
CA ALA A 196 20.16 -21.10 4.91
C ALA A 196 21.37 -20.22 5.24
N LEU A 197 21.51 -19.12 4.50
CA LEU A 197 22.61 -18.16 4.66
C LEU A 197 22.10 -16.81 5.14
N TYR A 198 21.21 -16.20 4.38
CA TYR A 198 20.60 -14.90 4.68
C TYR A 198 19.10 -14.93 4.45
N SER A 199 18.35 -14.26 5.31
CA SER A 199 16.95 -13.94 5.09
C SER A 199 16.79 -12.43 4.94
N GLY A 200 15.88 -12.01 4.07
CA GLY A 200 15.64 -10.58 3.82
C GLY A 200 14.33 -10.34 3.10
N TYR A 201 13.94 -9.07 3.04
CA TYR A 201 12.76 -8.65 2.31
C TYR A 201 13.03 -7.37 1.48
N SER A 202 12.25 -7.22 0.41
CA SER A 202 12.33 -6.03 -0.44
C SER A 202 11.56 -4.86 0.16
N LEU A 203 12.13 -3.64 0.07
CA LEU A 203 11.49 -2.40 0.50
C LEU A 203 10.53 -1.82 -0.55
N THR A 204 10.55 -2.32 -1.79
CA THR A 204 9.86 -1.68 -2.91
C THR A 204 8.36 -1.81 -2.90
N GLN A 205 7.84 -2.89 -2.36
CA GLN A 205 6.41 -3.18 -2.36
C GLN A 205 5.96 -3.82 -1.06
N MET A 206 5.01 -3.16 -0.39
CA MET A 206 4.36 -3.65 0.82
C MET A 206 2.88 -3.92 0.55
N ARG A 207 2.30 -4.78 1.36
CA ARG A 207 0.87 -5.06 1.39
C ARG A 207 0.38 -5.11 2.83
N ALA A 208 -0.88 -4.77 3.04
CA ALA A 208 -1.53 -5.01 4.31
C ALA A 208 -2.29 -6.34 4.25
N VAL A 209 -2.25 -7.08 5.32
CA VAL A 209 -2.96 -8.37 5.43
C VAL A 209 -3.88 -8.31 6.64
N THR A 210 -5.15 -8.60 6.42
CA THR A 210 -6.17 -8.62 7.47
C THR A 210 -7.04 -9.87 7.37
N GLN A 211 -7.78 -10.16 8.44
CA GLN A 211 -8.76 -11.23 8.47
C GLN A 211 -10.17 -10.63 8.55
N VAL A 212 -10.97 -10.88 7.52
CA VAL A 212 -12.34 -10.39 7.42
C VAL A 212 -13.31 -11.49 7.84
N PRO A 213 -14.13 -11.32 8.91
CA PRO A 213 -15.11 -12.29 9.32
C PRO A 213 -16.09 -12.64 8.19
N GLN A 214 -16.47 -13.91 8.09
CA GLN A 214 -17.28 -14.44 6.99
C GLN A 214 -18.59 -13.65 6.77
N ARG A 215 -19.22 -13.15 7.85
CA ARG A 215 -20.45 -12.34 7.77
C ARG A 215 -20.32 -11.07 6.93
N TYR A 216 -19.13 -10.55 6.74
CA TYR A 216 -18.88 -9.29 6.00
C TYR A 216 -18.38 -9.49 4.58
N ILE A 217 -18.06 -10.72 4.17
CA ILE A 217 -17.39 -10.95 2.90
C ILE A 217 -18.22 -10.50 1.68
N ASN A 218 -19.54 -10.66 1.74
CA ASN A 218 -20.42 -10.23 0.66
C ASN A 218 -20.45 -8.70 0.51
N ALA A 219 -20.44 -7.96 1.63
CA ALA A 219 -20.37 -6.51 1.62
C ALA A 219 -19.03 -6.04 1.03
N LEU A 220 -17.92 -6.68 1.43
CA LEU A 220 -16.60 -6.37 0.89
C LEU A 220 -16.49 -6.66 -0.62
N LYS A 221 -17.13 -7.73 -1.11
CA LYS A 221 -17.16 -8.03 -2.56
C LYS A 221 -17.94 -7.01 -3.36
N LEU A 222 -19.00 -6.42 -2.77
CA LEU A 222 -19.80 -5.37 -3.41
C LEU A 222 -19.06 -4.03 -3.45
N GLN A 223 -18.31 -3.72 -2.41
CA GLN A 223 -17.50 -2.49 -2.31
C GLN A 223 -16.08 -2.82 -1.86
N PRO A 224 -15.21 -3.26 -2.79
CA PRO A 224 -13.86 -3.70 -2.49
C PRO A 224 -12.93 -2.50 -2.24
N LYS A 225 -13.15 -1.78 -1.13
CA LYS A 225 -12.36 -0.60 -0.77
C LYS A 225 -12.04 -0.60 0.71
N PHE A 226 -10.75 -0.46 1.02
CA PHE A 226 -10.27 -0.24 2.38
C PHE A 226 -9.74 1.18 2.56
N LYS A 227 -10.02 1.73 3.73
CA LYS A 227 -9.34 2.88 4.31
C LYS A 227 -8.34 2.36 5.34
N LEU A 228 -7.07 2.58 5.12
CA LEU A 228 -5.97 2.17 5.98
C LEU A 228 -5.45 3.39 6.72
N THR A 229 -5.30 3.28 8.03
CA THR A 229 -4.72 4.35 8.86
C THR A 229 -3.41 3.84 9.43
N LEU A 230 -2.31 4.48 9.04
CA LEU A 230 -0.97 4.17 9.48
C LEU A 230 -0.73 4.68 10.91
N ALA A 231 0.38 4.27 11.52
CA ALA A 231 0.75 4.67 12.88
C ALA A 231 0.97 6.20 13.03
N ASP A 232 1.38 6.87 11.96
CA ASP A 232 1.54 8.34 11.89
C ASP A 232 0.21 9.10 11.67
N GLY A 233 -0.92 8.39 11.59
CA GLY A 233 -2.23 8.95 11.31
C GLY A 233 -2.54 9.17 9.83
N LYS A 234 -1.59 8.92 8.92
CA LYS A 234 -1.81 9.04 7.48
C LYS A 234 -2.83 8.02 7.00
N GLN A 235 -3.79 8.47 6.20
CA GLN A 235 -4.82 7.62 5.62
C GLN A 235 -4.49 7.26 4.17
N ILE A 236 -4.63 5.99 3.84
CA ILE A 236 -4.42 5.44 2.50
C ILE A 236 -5.70 4.71 2.10
N PHE A 237 -6.13 4.89 0.87
CA PHE A 237 -7.24 4.14 0.29
C PHE A 237 -6.69 3.14 -0.72
N SER A 238 -7.19 1.91 -0.65
CA SER A 238 -6.87 0.89 -1.64
C SER A 238 -8.13 0.11 -2.03
N ASP A 239 -8.30 -0.12 -3.32
CA ASP A 239 -9.33 -0.95 -3.93
C ASP A 239 -8.76 -2.23 -4.55
N LYS A 240 -7.43 -2.36 -4.54
CA LYS A 240 -6.73 -3.54 -5.02
C LYS A 240 -6.64 -4.59 -3.93
N LEU A 241 -7.58 -5.51 -3.97
CA LEU A 241 -7.75 -6.55 -2.95
C LEU A 241 -7.59 -7.94 -3.56
N ASN A 242 -6.93 -8.81 -2.81
CA ASN A 242 -6.94 -10.25 -3.07
C ASN A 242 -7.58 -10.95 -1.88
N VAL A 243 -8.80 -11.46 -2.07
CA VAL A 243 -9.55 -12.22 -1.07
C VAL A 243 -9.26 -13.70 -1.30
N PHE A 244 -8.73 -14.37 -0.29
CA PHE A 244 -8.48 -15.81 -0.39
C PHE A 244 -9.79 -16.58 -0.48
N SER A 245 -9.83 -17.63 -1.29
CA SER A 245 -11.02 -18.44 -1.54
C SER A 245 -11.32 -19.47 -0.44
N PHE A 246 -10.50 -19.56 0.58
CA PHE A 246 -10.68 -20.45 1.72
C PHE A 246 -10.83 -19.67 3.02
N VAL A 247 -11.56 -20.27 3.96
CA VAL A 247 -11.84 -19.72 5.30
C VAL A 247 -10.91 -20.38 6.31
N ASP A 248 -10.34 -19.59 7.18
CA ASP A 248 -9.63 -20.12 8.35
C ASP A 248 -10.65 -20.77 9.30
N GLN A 249 -10.44 -22.05 9.64
CA GLN A 249 -11.39 -22.85 10.40
C GLN A 249 -11.50 -22.45 11.87
N VAL A 250 -10.49 -21.80 12.42
CA VAL A 250 -10.46 -21.37 13.82
C VAL A 250 -11.16 -20.04 14.00
N SER A 251 -10.81 -19.08 13.16
CA SER A 251 -11.32 -17.69 13.26
C SER A 251 -12.59 -17.45 12.42
N HIS A 252 -13.02 -18.40 11.57
CA HIS A 252 -14.11 -18.25 10.61
C HIS A 252 -13.99 -16.97 9.78
N SER A 253 -12.78 -16.64 9.35
CA SER A 253 -12.47 -15.43 8.61
C SER A 253 -11.75 -15.71 7.30
N TYR A 254 -11.92 -14.81 6.34
CA TYR A 254 -11.18 -14.80 5.08
C TYR A 254 -9.92 -13.96 5.23
N LYS A 255 -8.78 -14.49 4.82
CA LYS A 255 -7.57 -13.71 4.66
C LYS A 255 -7.71 -12.79 3.46
N VAL A 256 -7.46 -11.50 3.66
CA VAL A 256 -7.53 -10.47 2.63
C VAL A 256 -6.18 -9.78 2.55
N ARG A 257 -5.59 -9.76 1.37
CA ARG A 257 -4.41 -8.98 1.04
C ARG A 257 -4.82 -7.69 0.36
N ILE A 258 -4.31 -6.59 0.84
CA ILE A 258 -4.58 -5.24 0.35
C ILE A 258 -3.26 -4.71 -0.19
N GLU A 259 -3.21 -4.41 -1.49
CA GLU A 259 -2.01 -3.80 -2.09
C GLU A 259 -1.89 -2.35 -1.64
N LEU A 260 -0.68 -1.97 -1.26
CA LEU A 260 -0.37 -0.59 -0.89
C LEU A 260 0.31 0.14 -2.06
N PRO A 261 0.09 1.45 -2.20
CA PRO A 261 0.80 2.24 -3.19
C PRO A 261 2.31 2.18 -2.98
N THR A 262 3.07 2.07 -4.05
CA THR A 262 4.54 1.91 -4.06
C THR A 262 5.27 3.11 -3.42
N GLU A 263 4.64 4.28 -3.42
CA GLU A 263 5.22 5.53 -2.89
C GLU A 263 4.99 5.72 -1.38
N THR A 264 4.42 4.73 -0.70
CA THR A 264 4.16 4.85 0.74
C THR A 264 5.44 4.60 1.51
N SER A 265 6.10 5.68 1.92
CA SER A 265 7.29 5.63 2.79
C SER A 265 6.89 5.33 4.25
N GLY A 266 7.82 4.77 5.02
CA GLY A 266 7.65 4.55 6.46
C GLY A 266 6.86 3.29 6.83
N LEU A 267 6.56 2.40 5.87
CA LEU A 267 5.94 1.12 6.17
C LEU A 267 6.98 0.13 6.72
N ILE A 268 6.77 -0.33 7.93
CA ILE A 268 7.64 -1.30 8.59
C ILE A 268 6.93 -2.66 8.56
N PRO A 269 7.51 -3.70 7.96
CA PRO A 269 6.96 -5.04 8.01
C PRO A 269 6.75 -5.53 9.44
N GLY A 270 5.64 -6.21 9.69
CA GLY A 270 5.24 -6.66 11.01
C GLY A 270 4.46 -5.61 11.82
N SER A 271 4.41 -4.34 11.39
CA SER A 271 3.62 -3.33 12.09
C SER A 271 2.11 -3.53 11.90
N LEU A 272 1.35 -3.19 12.95
CA LEU A 272 -0.11 -3.17 12.94
C LEU A 272 -0.61 -1.82 12.46
N ILE A 273 -1.62 -1.85 11.60
CA ILE A 273 -2.36 -0.68 11.12
C ILE A 273 -3.86 -0.93 11.23
N LYS A 274 -4.65 0.14 11.28
CA LYS A 274 -6.11 0.03 11.22
C LYS A 274 -6.59 -0.04 9.77
N ALA A 275 -7.38 -1.07 9.47
CA ALA A 275 -8.01 -1.27 8.17
C ALA A 275 -9.53 -1.17 8.34
N GLN A 276 -10.17 -0.26 7.63
CA GLN A 276 -11.61 -0.03 7.70
C GLN A 276 -12.23 -0.24 6.32
N PHE A 277 -13.38 -0.90 6.28
CA PHE A 277 -14.18 -1.04 5.06
C PHE A 277 -15.66 -0.81 5.36
N ILE A 278 -16.45 -0.53 4.33
CA ILE A 278 -17.88 -0.28 4.46
C ILE A 278 -18.63 -1.63 4.37
N SER A 279 -19.33 -1.99 5.43
CA SER A 279 -20.13 -3.23 5.48
C SER A 279 -21.58 -3.05 5.03
N GLY A 280 -22.00 -1.82 4.79
CA GLY A 280 -23.36 -1.45 4.39
C GLY A 280 -23.65 0.00 4.74
N GLN A 281 -24.91 0.37 4.73
CA GLN A 281 -25.36 1.69 5.15
C GLN A 281 -26.36 1.56 6.28
N ARG A 282 -26.36 2.54 7.18
CA ARG A 282 -27.34 2.66 8.25
C ARG A 282 -28.00 4.02 8.18
N GLN A 283 -29.24 4.11 8.60
CA GLN A 283 -29.95 5.37 8.76
C GLN A 283 -29.61 5.95 10.14
N THR A 284 -29.07 7.14 10.18
CA THR A 284 -28.72 7.84 11.41
C THR A 284 -28.98 9.33 11.27
N MET A 285 -28.96 10.06 12.36
CA MET A 285 -29.20 11.50 12.41
C MET A 285 -27.93 12.21 12.82
N PHE A 286 -27.67 13.37 12.24
CA PHE A 286 -26.58 14.24 12.62
C PHE A 286 -27.09 15.61 13.04
N ILE A 287 -26.48 16.16 14.06
CA ILE A 287 -26.74 17.52 14.56
C ILE A 287 -25.42 18.33 14.59
N PRO A 288 -25.45 19.64 14.42
CA PRO A 288 -24.28 20.49 14.63
C PRO A 288 -23.77 20.41 16.07
N HIS A 289 -22.46 20.55 16.28
CA HIS A 289 -21.88 20.60 17.63
C HIS A 289 -22.50 21.68 18.51
N SER A 290 -22.84 22.85 17.93
CA SER A 290 -23.48 23.95 18.65
C SER A 290 -24.89 23.62 19.16
N ALA A 291 -25.56 22.64 18.57
CA ALA A 291 -26.90 22.21 18.99
C ALA A 291 -26.89 21.31 20.22
N LEU A 292 -25.72 20.73 20.57
CA LEU A 292 -25.57 19.90 21.75
C LEU A 292 -25.23 20.76 22.98
N ILE A 293 -25.90 20.51 24.08
CA ILE A 293 -25.52 20.98 25.40
C ILE A 293 -25.13 19.80 26.28
N THR A 294 -23.97 19.89 26.91
CA THR A 294 -23.50 18.87 27.85
C THR A 294 -23.47 19.47 29.25
N MET A 295 -24.24 18.90 30.15
CA MET A 295 -24.30 19.28 31.56
C MET A 295 -23.91 18.06 32.41
N ASN A 296 -22.73 18.10 32.98
CA ASN A 296 -22.12 16.93 33.63
C ASN A 296 -22.03 15.74 32.66
N GLU A 297 -22.75 14.65 32.93
CA GLU A 297 -22.83 13.46 32.07
C GLU A 297 -24.04 13.45 31.14
N LEU A 298 -24.88 14.49 31.17
CA LEU A 298 -26.11 14.58 30.39
C LEU A 298 -25.83 15.29 29.06
N ASN A 299 -26.06 14.60 27.96
CA ASN A 299 -26.09 15.14 26.62
C ASN A 299 -27.54 15.45 26.23
N ALA A 300 -27.84 16.70 25.86
CA ALA A 300 -29.20 17.13 25.56
C ALA A 300 -29.21 18.16 24.41
N VAL A 301 -30.38 18.31 23.82
CA VAL A 301 -30.68 19.34 22.81
C VAL A 301 -31.96 20.08 23.21
N TYR A 302 -32.14 21.31 22.74
CA TYR A 302 -33.43 21.99 22.86
C TYR A 302 -34.30 21.62 21.66
N LEU A 303 -35.35 20.84 21.94
CA LEU A 303 -36.35 20.40 20.98
C LEU A 303 -37.55 21.35 21.01
N GLN A 304 -38.03 21.76 19.84
CA GLN A 304 -39.21 22.56 19.71
C GLN A 304 -40.48 21.70 19.78
N GLN A 305 -41.27 21.85 20.85
CA GLN A 305 -42.57 21.19 21.02
C GLN A 305 -43.64 22.25 21.31
N ASN A 306 -44.74 22.23 20.59
CA ASN A 306 -45.85 23.16 20.77
C ASN A 306 -45.40 24.65 20.85
N ASN A 307 -44.44 25.03 20.00
CA ASN A 307 -43.83 26.34 19.96
C ASN A 307 -43.03 26.76 21.22
N GLN A 308 -42.65 25.80 22.04
CA GLN A 308 -41.79 25.97 23.23
C GLN A 308 -40.51 25.13 23.10
N TRP A 309 -39.42 25.62 23.69
CA TRP A 309 -38.18 24.90 23.76
C TRP A 309 -38.14 24.00 24.99
N VAL A 310 -38.04 22.69 24.77
CA VAL A 310 -37.95 21.68 25.83
C VAL A 310 -36.57 21.03 25.74
N LEU A 311 -35.91 20.92 26.91
CA LEU A 311 -34.64 20.20 26.98
C LEU A 311 -34.90 18.69 26.84
N ASN A 312 -34.34 18.11 25.78
CA ASN A 312 -34.53 16.69 25.47
C ASN A 312 -33.19 15.96 25.50
N GLN A 313 -33.11 14.90 26.31
CA GLN A 313 -31.92 14.09 26.44
C GLN A 313 -31.67 13.29 25.15
N VAL A 314 -30.41 13.26 24.71
CA VAL A 314 -30.00 12.50 23.53
C VAL A 314 -28.81 11.61 23.84
N ARG A 315 -28.78 10.45 23.19
CA ARG A 315 -27.60 9.60 23.19
C ARG A 315 -26.78 9.88 21.93
N ILE A 316 -25.55 10.31 22.12
CA ILE A 316 -24.66 10.62 21.02
C ILE A 316 -23.80 9.41 20.61
N GLY A 317 -23.38 9.39 19.36
CA GLY A 317 -22.49 8.39 18.75
C GLY A 317 -21.17 9.00 18.33
N GLN A 318 -20.82 8.78 17.06
CA GLN A 318 -19.60 9.30 16.47
C GLN A 318 -19.65 10.83 16.36
N GLN A 319 -18.50 11.46 16.53
CA GLN A 319 -18.33 12.90 16.36
C GLN A 319 -17.36 13.14 15.21
N ASP A 320 -17.73 14.00 14.30
CA ASP A 320 -16.89 14.51 13.21
C ASP A 320 -16.57 15.98 13.46
N SER A 321 -15.75 16.63 12.64
CA SER A 321 -15.37 18.04 12.81
C SER A 321 -16.55 18.99 12.96
N ASP A 322 -17.66 18.76 12.27
CA ASP A 322 -18.78 19.69 12.15
C ASP A 322 -20.10 19.16 12.72
N SER A 323 -20.19 17.86 12.97
CA SER A 323 -21.44 17.20 13.36
C SER A 323 -21.27 16.06 14.34
N ILE A 324 -22.33 15.81 15.10
CA ILE A 324 -22.43 14.74 16.08
C ILE A 324 -23.57 13.81 15.68
N GLU A 325 -23.28 12.52 15.68
CA GLU A 325 -24.29 11.50 15.46
C GLU A 325 -25.21 11.36 16.70
N VAL A 326 -26.51 11.29 16.45
CA VAL A 326 -27.53 11.01 17.46
C VAL A 326 -28.04 9.60 17.29
N LEU A 327 -27.80 8.75 18.29
CA LEU A 327 -28.20 7.35 18.29
C LEU A 327 -29.64 7.15 18.77
N SER A 328 -30.13 8.02 19.68
CA SER A 328 -31.50 7.99 20.19
C SER A 328 -31.85 9.31 20.86
N GLY A 329 -33.15 9.57 21.03
CA GLY A 329 -33.68 10.76 21.67
C GLY A 329 -34.28 11.77 20.69
N LEU A 330 -34.16 11.57 19.39
CA LEU A 330 -34.78 12.42 18.36
C LEU A 330 -35.54 11.57 17.34
N SER A 331 -36.55 12.17 16.73
CA SER A 331 -37.36 11.59 15.65
C SER A 331 -37.12 12.33 14.34
N ASN A 332 -37.44 11.66 13.23
CA ASN A 332 -37.32 12.28 11.91
C ASN A 332 -38.29 13.45 11.77
N GLY A 333 -37.78 14.61 11.42
CA GLY A 333 -38.56 15.85 11.30
C GLY A 333 -38.55 16.73 12.56
N ASP A 334 -37.95 16.29 13.66
CA ASP A 334 -37.80 17.11 14.85
C ASP A 334 -37.05 18.39 14.54
N VAL A 335 -37.51 19.51 15.12
CA VAL A 335 -36.89 20.81 15.00
C VAL A 335 -36.13 21.12 16.28
N ILE A 336 -34.85 21.30 16.18
CA ILE A 336 -33.97 21.59 17.32
C ILE A 336 -33.36 22.99 17.19
N ALA A 337 -32.95 23.56 18.30
CA ALA A 337 -32.18 24.80 18.32
C ALA A 337 -30.79 24.56 17.73
N ARG A 338 -30.35 25.41 16.80
CA ARG A 338 -29.02 25.31 16.20
C ARG A 338 -27.88 25.59 17.19
N ASP A 339 -28.16 26.42 18.20
CA ASP A 339 -27.25 26.77 19.29
C ASP A 339 -27.96 26.59 20.64
N ALA A 340 -27.54 25.52 21.34
CA ALA A 340 -28.17 25.12 22.58
C ALA A 340 -27.84 26.11 23.73
N TYR A 341 -26.62 26.64 23.78
CA TYR A 341 -26.21 27.57 24.83
C TYR A 341 -26.88 28.94 24.68
N GLN A 342 -27.02 29.44 23.46
CA GLN A 342 -27.78 30.68 23.21
C GLN A 342 -29.25 30.52 23.59
N THR A 343 -29.83 29.36 23.32
CA THR A 343 -31.21 29.03 23.68
C THR A 343 -31.37 28.98 25.20
N LEU A 344 -30.45 28.34 25.94
CA LEU A 344 -30.43 28.33 27.40
C LEU A 344 -30.41 29.73 27.98
N LEU A 345 -29.51 30.62 27.51
CA LEU A 345 -29.39 31.97 27.97
C LEU A 345 -30.69 32.82 27.74
N ARG A 346 -31.37 32.60 26.63
CA ARG A 346 -32.67 33.24 26.31
C ARG A 346 -33.77 32.77 27.27
N LEU A 347 -33.87 31.46 27.46
CA LEU A 347 -34.87 30.90 28.39
C LEU A 347 -34.65 31.37 29.86
N GLN A 348 -33.41 31.51 30.29
CA GLN A 348 -33.07 32.05 31.63
C GLN A 348 -33.45 33.56 31.76
N LYS A 349 -33.33 34.37 30.68
CA LYS A 349 -33.75 35.74 30.66
C LYS A 349 -35.27 35.88 30.69
N GLN A 350 -36.00 34.96 30.04
CA GLN A 350 -37.48 34.96 30.03
C GLN A 350 -38.09 34.47 31.35
N SER A 351 -37.34 33.65 32.15
CA SER A 351 -37.78 33.13 33.46
C SER A 351 -37.48 34.06 34.65
N LYS A 352 -36.77 35.18 34.43
CA LYS A 352 -36.59 36.20 35.50
C LYS A 352 -37.78 37.13 35.49
N PRO A 353 -38.50 37.25 36.62
CA PRO A 353 -39.68 38.15 36.75
C PRO A 353 -39.28 39.63 36.64
#